data_dc993f559f82ce70db6427ee9004eea6
#
_entry.id   dc993f559f82ce70db6427ee9004eea6
#
_cell.length_a   1.000
_cell.length_b   1.000
_cell.length_c   1.000
_cell.angle_alpha   90.00
_cell.angle_beta   90.00
_cell.angle_gamma   90.00
#
_symmetry.space_group_name_H-M   'P 1'
#
loop_
_entity.id
_entity.type
_entity.pdbx_description
1 polymer ?
#
loop_
_entity_poly.entity_id
_entity_poly.type
_entity_poly.pdbx_seq_one_letter_code
_entity_poly.pdbx_strand_id
1 'polypeptide(L)'
;MYDELTKNDIKKMEEEIEYRKLVVRKEAIEAVKEARAQGDLSENFEYHAAKKDKNQNESRIRYLEKMIKTAKIISTDSAEDEVGMNNTVTVYFEEDDEEEVYKIVTTVRGNSLKNLISNESPLGKALLGHRVGDRVEVRVNDDYSYFVTIRKIENTVDDGTDKLRKF
;
A
#
# COMPACT_ATOMS: atom_id res chain seq x y z
N MET A 1 10.23 14.03 1.39
CA MET A 1 10.11 12.63 1.83
C MET A 1 9.63 11.76 0.68
N TYR A 2 10.29 10.67 0.42
CA TYR A 2 9.91 9.75 -0.65
C TYR A 2 9.52 8.42 -0.06
N ASP A 3 8.55 7.78 -0.70
CA ASP A 3 8.18 6.42 -0.32
C ASP A 3 9.11 5.41 -0.97
N GLU A 4 9.41 4.36 -0.24
CA GLU A 4 10.17 3.24 -0.76
C GLU A 4 9.23 2.33 -1.52
N LEU A 5 9.50 2.14 -2.82
CA LEU A 5 8.65 1.36 -3.72
C LEU A 5 9.47 0.30 -4.46
N THR A 6 8.84 -0.83 -4.76
CA THR A 6 9.43 -1.84 -5.62
C THR A 6 9.12 -1.52 -7.09
N LYS A 7 9.83 -2.14 -8.01
CA LYS A 7 9.54 -2.01 -9.45
C LYS A 7 8.12 -2.46 -9.79
N ASN A 8 7.63 -3.51 -9.13
CA ASN A 8 6.27 -3.99 -9.32
C ASN A 8 5.23 -2.98 -8.85
N ASP A 9 5.49 -2.27 -7.76
CA ASP A 9 4.60 -1.21 -7.29
C ASP A 9 4.48 -0.12 -8.34
N ILE A 10 5.60 0.32 -8.90
CA ILE A 10 5.62 1.37 -9.94
C ILE A 10 4.86 0.91 -11.18
N LYS A 11 5.07 -0.33 -11.61
CA LYS A 11 4.36 -0.91 -12.74
C LYS A 11 2.84 -0.89 -12.50
N LYS A 12 2.40 -1.30 -11.32
CA LYS A 12 0.99 -1.27 -10.94
C LYS A 12 0.42 0.14 -10.93
N MET A 13 1.18 1.10 -10.42
CA MET A 13 0.79 2.51 -10.41
C MET A 13 0.66 3.06 -11.83
N GLU A 14 1.60 2.74 -12.71
CA GLU A 14 1.54 3.15 -14.11
C GLU A 14 0.33 2.56 -14.84
N GLU A 15 0.00 1.30 -14.57
CA GLU A 15 -1.18 0.64 -15.12
C GLU A 15 -2.48 1.30 -14.62
N GLU A 16 -2.53 1.67 -13.34
CA GLU A 16 -3.68 2.38 -12.79
C GLU A 16 -3.83 3.77 -13.41
N ILE A 17 -2.74 4.51 -13.56
CA ILE A 17 -2.74 5.83 -14.20
C ILE A 17 -3.27 5.72 -15.63
N GLU A 18 -2.78 4.78 -16.39
CA GLU A 18 -3.23 4.56 -17.77
C GLU A 18 -4.72 4.27 -17.83
N TYR A 19 -5.20 3.35 -17.01
CA TYR A 19 -6.62 3.02 -16.94
C TYR A 19 -7.47 4.24 -16.58
N ARG A 20 -7.03 5.02 -15.59
CA ARG A 20 -7.75 6.23 -15.17
C ARG A 20 -7.79 7.33 -16.23
N LYS A 21 -6.73 7.44 -17.02
CA LYS A 21 -6.68 8.42 -18.12
C LYS A 21 -7.50 7.97 -19.32
N LEU A 22 -7.44 6.70 -19.69
CA LEU A 22 -8.08 6.17 -20.90
C LEU A 22 -9.55 5.80 -20.69
N VAL A 23 -9.92 5.32 -19.51
CA VAL A 23 -11.27 4.80 -19.24
C VAL A 23 -12.03 5.67 -18.25
N VAL A 24 -11.55 5.79 -17.01
CA VAL A 24 -12.29 6.45 -15.94
C VAL A 24 -12.51 7.94 -16.24
N ARG A 25 -11.47 8.62 -16.71
CA ARG A 25 -11.57 10.05 -17.07
C ARG A 25 -12.61 10.27 -18.16
N LYS A 26 -12.61 9.44 -19.17
CA LYS A 26 -13.58 9.53 -20.27
C LYS A 26 -15.01 9.37 -19.78
N GLU A 27 -15.25 8.35 -18.98
CA GLU A 27 -16.57 8.09 -18.38
C GLU A 27 -17.01 9.22 -17.47
N ALA A 28 -16.08 9.76 -16.67
CA ALA A 28 -16.35 10.89 -15.77
C ALA A 28 -16.73 12.15 -16.52
N ILE A 29 -16.05 12.45 -17.63
CA ILE A 29 -16.37 13.60 -18.49
C ILE A 29 -17.76 13.42 -19.10
N GLU A 30 -18.09 12.25 -19.61
CA GLU A 30 -19.40 11.96 -20.16
C GLU A 30 -20.52 12.11 -19.10
N ALA A 31 -20.28 11.60 -17.88
CA ALA A 31 -21.24 11.73 -16.78
C ALA A 31 -21.52 13.20 -16.42
N VAL A 32 -20.47 14.04 -16.42
CA VAL A 32 -20.64 15.49 -16.17
C VAL A 32 -21.46 16.15 -17.29
N LYS A 33 -21.19 15.81 -18.55
CA LYS A 33 -21.93 16.32 -19.68
C LYS A 33 -23.41 15.96 -19.63
N GLU A 34 -23.72 14.69 -19.34
CA GLU A 34 -25.10 14.21 -19.22
C GLU A 34 -25.85 14.91 -18.09
N ALA A 35 -25.22 15.02 -16.91
CA ALA A 35 -25.81 15.67 -15.77
C ALA A 35 -26.06 17.17 -16.05
N ARG A 36 -25.13 17.82 -16.74
CA ARG A 36 -25.23 19.24 -17.10
C ARG A 36 -26.39 19.51 -18.07
N ALA A 37 -26.68 18.56 -18.92
CA ALA A 37 -27.78 18.67 -19.89
C ALA A 37 -29.16 18.58 -19.27
N GLN A 38 -29.29 18.15 -18.02
CA GLN A 38 -30.57 17.89 -17.35
C GLN A 38 -31.13 19.07 -16.55
N GLY A 39 -30.57 20.25 -16.66
CA GLY A 39 -31.20 21.44 -16.11
C GLY A 39 -30.33 22.32 -15.21
N ASP A 40 -30.95 22.93 -14.18
CA ASP A 40 -30.31 23.91 -13.31
C ASP A 40 -29.16 23.31 -12.50
N LEU A 41 -27.96 23.82 -12.73
CA LEU A 41 -26.74 23.31 -12.09
C LEU A 41 -26.67 23.58 -10.59
N SER A 42 -27.35 24.62 -10.09
CA SER A 42 -27.29 24.99 -8.67
C SER A 42 -27.99 23.98 -7.76
N GLU A 43 -28.99 23.28 -8.27
CA GLU A 43 -29.77 22.28 -7.52
C GLU A 43 -29.61 20.87 -8.10
N ASN A 44 -28.70 20.69 -9.05
CA ASN A 44 -28.50 19.41 -9.72
C ASN A 44 -27.51 18.54 -8.97
N PHE A 45 -28.03 17.65 -8.12
CA PHE A 45 -27.21 16.73 -7.32
C PHE A 45 -26.41 15.76 -8.18
N GLU A 46 -26.96 15.33 -9.32
CA GLU A 46 -26.24 14.44 -10.25
C GLU A 46 -25.02 15.15 -10.84
N TYR A 47 -25.16 16.42 -11.19
CA TYR A 47 -24.02 17.22 -11.67
C TYR A 47 -22.93 17.37 -10.61
N HIS A 48 -23.31 17.68 -9.38
CA HIS A 48 -22.33 17.84 -8.29
C HIS A 48 -21.64 16.52 -7.96
N ALA A 49 -22.38 15.40 -7.96
CA ALA A 49 -21.80 14.08 -7.75
C ALA A 49 -20.83 13.69 -8.88
N ALA A 50 -21.23 13.90 -10.12
CA ALA A 50 -20.39 13.61 -11.29
C ALA A 50 -19.12 14.46 -11.31
N LYS A 51 -19.22 15.74 -10.95
CA LYS A 51 -18.07 16.63 -10.84
C LYS A 51 -17.11 16.18 -9.74
N LYS A 52 -17.65 15.74 -8.60
CA LYS A 52 -16.85 15.23 -7.48
C LYS A 52 -16.10 13.98 -7.90
N ASP A 53 -16.74 13.03 -8.57
CA ASP A 53 -16.11 11.80 -9.07
C ASP A 53 -14.99 12.11 -10.05
N LYS A 54 -15.23 13.04 -10.98
CA LYS A 54 -14.21 13.48 -11.93
C LYS A 54 -13.00 14.06 -11.19
N ASN A 55 -13.23 14.93 -10.22
CA ASN A 55 -12.15 15.57 -9.46
C ASN A 55 -11.38 14.57 -8.61
N GLN A 56 -12.05 13.57 -8.04
CA GLN A 56 -11.38 12.49 -7.30
C GLN A 56 -10.47 11.68 -8.21
N ASN A 57 -10.93 11.36 -9.42
CA ASN A 57 -10.10 10.66 -10.39
C ASN A 57 -8.85 11.46 -10.76
N GLU A 58 -8.99 12.77 -11.04
CA GLU A 58 -7.86 13.63 -11.35
C GLU A 58 -6.89 13.75 -10.18
N SER A 59 -7.40 13.82 -8.96
CA SER A 59 -6.57 13.85 -7.74
C SER A 59 -5.79 12.55 -7.56
N ARG A 60 -6.42 11.42 -7.82
CA ARG A 60 -5.75 10.10 -7.74
C ARG A 60 -4.64 9.99 -8.77
N ILE A 61 -4.88 10.44 -10.01
CA ILE A 61 -3.86 10.46 -11.07
C ILE A 61 -2.65 11.29 -10.63
N ARG A 62 -2.89 12.51 -10.14
CA ARG A 62 -1.81 13.39 -9.66
C ARG A 62 -1.04 12.76 -8.50
N TYR A 63 -1.74 12.12 -7.58
CA TYR A 63 -1.11 11.43 -6.45
C TYR A 63 -0.18 10.32 -6.93
N LEU A 64 -0.67 9.46 -7.83
CA LEU A 64 0.13 8.36 -8.36
C LEU A 64 1.34 8.85 -9.16
N GLU A 65 1.16 9.87 -9.99
CA GLU A 65 2.25 10.46 -10.76
C GLU A 65 3.34 11.06 -9.85
N LYS A 66 2.92 11.73 -8.78
CA LYS A 66 3.85 12.29 -7.79
C LYS A 66 4.60 11.18 -7.07
N MET A 67 3.91 10.12 -6.65
CA MET A 67 4.52 8.98 -5.99
C MET A 67 5.59 8.33 -6.84
N ILE A 68 5.31 8.11 -8.13
CA ILE A 68 6.26 7.54 -9.08
C ILE A 68 7.47 8.46 -9.24
N LYS A 69 7.22 9.75 -9.37
CA LYS A 69 8.28 10.74 -9.58
C LYS A 69 9.25 10.85 -8.40
N THR A 70 8.73 10.72 -7.18
CA THR A 70 9.52 10.90 -5.96
C THR A 70 9.92 9.59 -5.30
N ALA A 71 9.58 8.44 -5.89
CA ALA A 71 9.84 7.13 -5.29
C ALA A 71 11.33 6.82 -5.22
N LYS A 72 11.70 6.17 -4.13
CA LYS A 72 12.98 5.50 -4.00
C LYS A 72 12.74 4.02 -4.30
N ILE A 73 13.37 3.49 -5.35
CA ILE A 73 13.19 2.09 -5.73
C ILE A 73 14.04 1.22 -4.82
N ILE A 74 13.42 0.26 -4.17
CA ILE A 74 14.09 -0.69 -3.29
C ILE A 74 14.13 -2.09 -3.91
N SER A 75 15.17 -2.85 -3.55
CA SER A 75 15.31 -4.23 -3.98
C SER A 75 14.39 -5.15 -3.21
N THR A 76 13.91 -6.20 -3.89
CA THR A 76 13.19 -7.30 -3.24
C THR A 76 14.10 -8.49 -2.97
N ASP A 77 15.39 -8.36 -3.28
CA ASP A 77 16.36 -9.44 -3.05
C ASP A 77 16.65 -9.61 -1.57
N SER A 78 16.62 -10.85 -1.10
CA SER A 78 16.98 -11.22 0.27
C SER A 78 17.43 -12.67 0.30
N ALA A 79 18.22 -13.03 1.33
CA ALA A 79 18.59 -14.43 1.53
C ALA A 79 17.37 -15.24 1.96
N GLU A 80 17.34 -16.55 1.67
CA GLU A 80 16.20 -17.41 2.00
C GLU A 80 15.94 -17.48 3.50
N ASP A 81 16.98 -17.34 4.33
CA ASP A 81 16.89 -17.45 5.78
C ASP A 81 16.68 -16.11 6.49
N GLU A 82 16.49 -15.03 5.74
CA GLU A 82 16.24 -13.72 6.34
C GLU A 82 14.93 -13.10 5.85
N VAL A 83 14.36 -12.24 6.68
CA VAL A 83 13.12 -11.53 6.35
C VAL A 83 13.40 -10.47 5.29
N GLY A 84 12.75 -10.60 4.14
CA GLY A 84 12.84 -9.63 3.06
C GLY A 84 11.48 -9.09 2.66
N MET A 85 11.48 -8.19 1.68
CA MET A 85 10.25 -7.64 1.14
C MET A 85 9.39 -8.75 0.52
N ASN A 86 8.08 -8.64 0.73
CA ASN A 86 7.07 -9.58 0.25
C ASN A 86 7.11 -10.97 0.92
N ASN A 87 7.98 -11.18 1.88
CA ASN A 87 8.02 -12.43 2.64
C ASN A 87 6.89 -12.49 3.68
N THR A 88 6.43 -13.70 3.98
CA THR A 88 5.44 -13.97 5.01
C THR A 88 6.17 -14.49 6.24
N VAL A 89 5.94 -13.85 7.38
CA VAL A 89 6.66 -14.11 8.62
C VAL A 89 5.69 -14.49 9.73
N THR A 90 5.96 -15.60 10.40
CA THR A 90 5.23 -15.99 11.63
C THR A 90 5.98 -15.43 12.82
N VAL A 91 5.29 -14.62 13.62
CA VAL A 91 5.86 -13.85 14.72
C VAL A 91 5.17 -14.22 16.04
N TYR A 92 5.97 -14.49 17.07
CA TYR A 92 5.48 -14.74 18.41
C TYR A 92 5.60 -13.47 19.26
N PHE A 93 4.47 -13.04 19.82
CA PHE A 93 4.40 -11.86 20.69
C PHE A 93 4.51 -12.30 22.14
N GLU A 94 5.60 -11.94 22.82
CA GLU A 94 5.87 -12.36 24.19
C GLU A 94 4.81 -11.86 25.18
N GLU A 95 4.35 -10.61 25.02
CA GLU A 95 3.38 -10.01 25.95
C GLU A 95 2.04 -10.73 25.95
N ASP A 96 1.58 -11.17 24.79
CA ASP A 96 0.26 -11.77 24.61
C ASP A 96 0.28 -13.30 24.54
N ASP A 97 1.47 -13.91 24.48
CA ASP A 97 1.65 -15.34 24.26
C ASP A 97 0.85 -15.84 23.04
N GLU A 98 0.95 -15.10 21.94
CA GLU A 98 0.23 -15.39 20.70
C GLU A 98 1.16 -15.33 19.49
N GLU A 99 0.82 -16.13 18.48
CA GLU A 99 1.47 -16.06 17.17
C GLU A 99 0.56 -15.39 16.16
N GLU A 100 1.15 -14.56 15.31
CA GLU A 100 0.47 -13.91 14.19
C GLU A 100 1.32 -14.05 12.94
N VAL A 101 0.67 -14.06 11.79
CA VAL A 101 1.34 -14.15 10.49
C VAL A 101 1.18 -12.85 9.75
N TYR A 102 2.30 -12.29 9.28
CA TYR A 102 2.33 -11.03 8.54
C TYR A 102 3.09 -11.18 7.25
N LYS A 103 2.67 -10.43 6.23
CA LYS A 103 3.44 -10.25 5.01
C LYS A 103 3.98 -8.83 5.00
N ILE A 104 5.27 -8.67 4.73
CA ILE A 104 5.91 -7.35 4.71
C ILE A 104 5.85 -6.79 3.28
N VAL A 105 5.18 -5.68 3.13
CA VAL A 105 4.94 -5.03 1.84
C VAL A 105 5.37 -3.56 1.89
N THR A 106 5.34 -2.89 0.76
CA THR A 106 5.57 -1.44 0.73
C THR A 106 4.35 -0.69 1.28
N THR A 107 4.54 0.56 1.66
CA THR A 107 3.49 1.41 2.23
C THR A 107 2.24 1.46 1.35
N VAL A 108 2.42 1.48 0.04
CA VAL A 108 1.30 1.60 -0.91
C VAL A 108 0.43 0.35 -0.98
N ARG A 109 0.89 -0.78 -0.44
CA ARG A 109 0.13 -2.04 -0.40
C ARG A 109 -0.29 -2.47 1.00
N GLY A 110 0.07 -1.71 2.03
CA GLY A 110 -0.27 -2.04 3.42
C GLY A 110 -1.77 -2.19 3.64
N ASN A 111 -2.17 -3.22 4.37
CA ASN A 111 -3.57 -3.49 4.71
C ASN A 111 -3.61 -4.31 6.01
N SER A 112 -3.92 -3.66 7.12
CA SER A 112 -3.93 -4.29 8.44
C SER A 112 -4.96 -5.41 8.56
N LEU A 113 -6.08 -5.32 7.84
CA LEU A 113 -7.12 -6.35 7.88
C LEU A 113 -6.66 -7.67 7.26
N LYS A 114 -5.68 -7.61 6.35
CA LYS A 114 -5.08 -8.78 5.70
C LYS A 114 -3.70 -9.11 6.25
N ASN A 115 -3.30 -8.48 7.34
CA ASN A 115 -1.96 -8.60 7.92
C ASN A 115 -0.83 -8.28 6.93
N LEU A 116 -1.07 -7.34 6.03
CA LEU A 116 -0.06 -6.77 5.14
C LEU A 116 0.50 -5.54 5.84
N ILE A 117 1.70 -5.68 6.40
CA ILE A 117 2.35 -4.58 7.14
C ILE A 117 3.42 -3.91 6.30
N SER A 118 3.53 -2.59 6.46
CA SER A 118 4.52 -1.81 5.75
C SER A 118 5.94 -2.07 6.28
N ASN A 119 6.92 -2.07 5.37
CA ASN A 119 8.33 -2.07 5.72
C ASN A 119 8.73 -0.86 6.57
N GLU A 120 7.94 0.21 6.56
CA GLU A 120 8.18 1.40 7.35
C GLU A 120 7.44 1.39 8.69
N SER A 121 6.52 0.43 8.90
CA SER A 121 5.85 0.27 10.19
C SER A 121 6.84 -0.19 11.27
N PRO A 122 6.57 0.07 12.56
CA PRO A 122 7.47 -0.38 13.64
C PRO A 122 7.78 -1.88 13.58
N LEU A 123 6.76 -2.72 13.41
CA LEU A 123 6.95 -4.17 13.33
C LEU A 123 7.70 -4.58 12.05
N GLY A 124 7.28 -4.08 10.90
CA GLY A 124 7.95 -4.41 9.63
C GLY A 124 9.40 -3.99 9.61
N LYS A 125 9.69 -2.78 10.08
CA LYS A 125 11.05 -2.26 10.18
C LYS A 125 11.92 -3.10 11.09
N ALA A 126 11.36 -3.56 12.22
CA ALA A 126 12.09 -4.39 13.18
C ALA A 126 12.39 -5.80 12.64
N LEU A 127 11.50 -6.38 11.85
CA LEU A 127 11.64 -7.73 11.34
C LEU A 127 12.61 -7.85 10.17
N LEU A 128 12.70 -6.83 9.32
CA LEU A 128 13.53 -6.89 8.10
C LEU A 128 15.00 -7.22 8.42
N GLY A 129 15.57 -8.15 7.66
CA GLY A 129 16.95 -8.57 7.78
C GLY A 129 17.24 -9.57 8.90
N HIS A 130 16.27 -9.86 9.73
CA HIS A 130 16.41 -10.84 10.81
C HIS A 130 16.09 -12.27 10.34
N ARG A 131 16.39 -13.24 11.19
CA ARG A 131 16.28 -14.69 10.87
C ARG A 131 15.37 -15.40 11.85
N VAL A 132 14.96 -16.61 11.47
CA VAL A 132 14.20 -17.48 12.37
C VAL A 132 14.96 -17.70 13.68
N GLY A 133 14.26 -17.54 14.78
CA GLY A 133 14.82 -17.66 16.13
C GLY A 133 15.26 -16.35 16.73
N ASP A 134 15.36 -15.28 15.93
CA ASP A 134 15.76 -13.98 16.43
C ASP A 134 14.68 -13.37 17.32
N ARG A 135 15.11 -12.87 18.47
CA ARG A 135 14.27 -12.07 19.36
C ARG A 135 14.52 -10.60 19.05
N VAL A 136 13.49 -9.91 18.66
CA VAL A 136 13.59 -8.54 18.12
C VAL A 136 12.79 -7.57 18.95
N GLU A 137 13.39 -6.42 19.27
CA GLU A 137 12.67 -5.33 19.91
C GLU A 137 11.93 -4.51 18.85
N VAL A 138 10.63 -4.36 19.04
CA VAL A 138 9.78 -3.51 18.19
C VAL A 138 9.54 -2.21 18.95
N ARG A 139 10.16 -1.14 18.47
CA ARG A 139 10.03 0.18 19.11
C ARG A 139 8.90 0.96 18.43
N VAL A 140 7.82 1.18 19.17
CA VAL A 140 6.66 1.92 18.66
C VAL A 140 6.90 3.43 18.79
N ASN A 141 7.41 3.87 19.96
CA ASN A 141 7.81 5.26 20.24
C ASN A 141 8.86 5.27 21.34
N ASP A 142 9.22 6.46 21.83
CA ASP A 142 10.25 6.58 22.86
C ASP A 142 9.85 5.95 24.19
N ASP A 143 8.55 5.82 24.46
CA ASP A 143 8.02 5.34 25.73
C ASP A 143 7.55 3.89 25.68
N TYR A 144 7.38 3.32 24.49
CA TYR A 144 6.82 1.97 24.38
C TYR A 144 7.56 1.14 23.32
N SER A 145 7.97 -0.03 23.76
CA SER A 145 8.50 -1.08 22.88
C SER A 145 8.04 -2.45 23.41
N TYR A 146 8.10 -3.44 22.55
CA TYR A 146 7.81 -4.82 22.94
C TYR A 146 8.74 -5.77 22.16
N PHE A 147 8.79 -7.04 22.61
CA PHE A 147 9.65 -8.02 22.00
C PHE A 147 8.84 -9.10 21.28
N VAL A 148 9.36 -9.52 20.15
CA VAL A 148 8.80 -10.63 19.36
C VAL A 148 9.90 -11.59 18.97
N THR A 149 9.53 -12.83 18.68
CA THR A 149 10.46 -13.85 18.17
C THR A 149 9.96 -14.30 16.80
N ILE A 150 10.87 -14.36 15.85
CA ILE A 150 10.58 -14.85 14.49
C ILE A 150 10.56 -16.37 14.53
N ARG A 151 9.43 -16.98 14.20
CA ARG A 151 9.27 -18.42 14.24
C ARG A 151 9.31 -19.12 12.89
N LYS A 152 8.91 -18.42 11.83
CA LYS A 152 8.90 -18.97 10.48
C LYS A 152 9.02 -17.84 9.46
N ILE A 153 9.76 -18.10 8.38
CA ILE A 153 9.87 -17.18 7.23
C ILE A 153 9.49 -17.98 5.99
N GLU A 154 8.50 -17.49 5.25
CA GLU A 154 8.14 -18.01 3.94
C GLU A 154 8.57 -17.01 2.88
N ASN A 155 9.31 -17.45 1.87
CA ASN A 155 9.82 -16.58 0.81
C ASN A 155 8.74 -16.28 -0.25
N THR A 156 7.59 -15.79 0.21
CA THR A 156 6.52 -15.34 -0.66
C THR A 156 6.95 -14.13 -1.47
N VAL A 157 6.34 -13.96 -2.63
CA VAL A 157 6.67 -12.88 -3.54
C VAL A 157 5.43 -12.02 -3.81
N ASP A 158 5.62 -10.89 -4.47
CA ASP A 158 4.53 -10.07 -4.97
C ASP A 158 3.98 -10.73 -6.25
N ASP A 159 2.84 -11.39 -6.14
CA ASP A 159 2.19 -12.09 -7.26
C ASP A 159 1.20 -11.18 -8.03
N GLY A 160 1.15 -9.91 -7.67
CA GLY A 160 0.26 -8.93 -8.28
C GLY A 160 -1.17 -8.92 -7.76
N THR A 161 -1.49 -9.77 -6.78
CA THR A 161 -2.86 -9.82 -6.22
C THR A 161 -3.12 -8.76 -5.15
N ASP A 162 -2.07 -8.21 -4.54
CA ASP A 162 -2.20 -7.15 -3.54
C ASP A 162 -2.59 -5.84 -4.21
N LYS A 163 -3.65 -5.22 -3.72
CA LYS A 163 -4.13 -3.96 -4.28
C LYS A 163 -3.36 -2.77 -3.74
N LEU A 164 -3.23 -1.74 -4.57
CA LEU A 164 -2.68 -0.47 -4.12
C LEU A 164 -3.65 0.19 -3.14
N ARG A 165 -3.07 0.79 -2.11
CA ARG A 165 -3.81 1.49 -1.07
C ARG A 165 -4.55 2.69 -1.64
N LYS A 166 -5.78 2.90 -1.19
CA LYS A 166 -6.52 4.14 -1.46
C LYS A 166 -5.99 5.25 -0.56
N PHE A 167 -6.07 6.45 -1.05
CA PHE A 167 -5.68 7.62 -0.25
C PHE A 167 -6.92 8.40 0.24
#